data_96370aa6fcdad2809135e7e78a1502a5
#
_entry.id   96370aa6fcdad2809135e7e78a1502a5
#
_cell.length_a   1.000
_cell.length_b   1.000
_cell.length_c   1.000
_cell.angle_alpha   90.00
_cell.angle_beta   90.00
_cell.angle_gamma   90.00
#
_symmetry.space_group_name_H-M   'P 1'
#
loop_
_entity.id
_entity.type
_entity.pdbx_description
1 polymer ?
#
loop_
_entity_poly.entity_id
_entity_poly.type
_entity_poly.pdbx_seq_one_letter_code
_entity_poly.pdbx_strand_id
1 'polypeptide(L)'
;MKKAILIAMMLLLAVGSIDAQSRARAPRRQTMDRSRYERSKYADVCDIRLRESGSLEKEVGPEKEKQVRLLIVSGNLNDRDLRYIKKLCDRSKVYGADGKEVENYIDIDMSRARINNGGGFFSSTNRDVLTNSLFANCYHLRSIVLPERVRVIDRGAFRNCRDLEDVVLPAGLETLGEEAFASCSELINVYLPDGMSEVGNKAFADCSRMRYIYIPESVYRIGNNAFESTALSDIYLPDRLEYLGANALAGTSIRSLYIPRNTVIGDNALGNLNKCSEIIVDPDNRNYTTINGALYDYNATILLRYPMQMKGDLIVPNGVRTIAANACNSCNGIYYAELPQSIQTIGDYAFAHCKNLKEVNIPENCTSIGAGAFRETALESIALPVGISRISSSTFQDCQQLQHVEIPHTVSIIDANAFHDCKSLQEITIPDNVSTLPKSVFEGCSSLTVLDLGNGLQTIGEYTFKKCKSLTSVSMPATLRTIGKNAFRECSLNKVELNEGLVDINDNAFSENQIAEITIPASVRHIGKKIIEKNKPLNRIVVKGATPATLDKTSNDKVELVVPAAAVEAYKQAKNWKNYKHITGE
;
A
#
# COMPACT_ATOMS: atom_id res chain seq x y z
N MET A 1 -38.52 3.48 23.85
CA MET A 1 -39.34 2.46 23.18
C MET A 1 -39.63 2.77 21.70
N LYS A 2 -40.25 3.91 21.32
CA LYS A 2 -40.55 4.19 19.89
C LYS A 2 -39.35 4.31 18.96
N LYS A 3 -38.19 4.84 19.41
CA LYS A 3 -36.94 4.88 18.61
C LYS A 3 -36.29 3.51 18.42
N ALA A 4 -36.37 2.63 19.42
CA ALA A 4 -35.83 1.27 19.34
C ALA A 4 -36.65 0.39 18.37
N ILE A 5 -37.95 0.59 18.31
CA ILE A 5 -38.85 -0.10 17.38
C ILE A 5 -38.61 0.38 15.93
N LEU A 6 -38.36 1.68 15.74
CA LEU A 6 -38.07 2.25 14.42
C LEU A 6 -36.70 1.74 13.86
N ILE A 7 -35.71 1.63 14.74
CA ILE A 7 -34.38 1.06 14.38
C ILE A 7 -34.51 -0.44 14.08
N ALA A 8 -35.27 -1.19 14.86
CA ALA A 8 -35.54 -2.60 14.61
C ALA A 8 -36.35 -2.81 13.31
N MET A 9 -37.31 -1.92 12.98
CA MET A 9 -38.02 -1.97 11.70
C MET A 9 -37.16 -1.56 10.52
N MET A 10 -36.24 -0.60 10.67
CA MET A 10 -35.26 -0.27 9.61
C MET A 10 -34.25 -1.40 9.41
N LEU A 11 -33.80 -2.08 10.46
CA LEU A 11 -32.95 -3.27 10.37
C LEU A 11 -33.68 -4.44 9.70
N LEU A 12 -34.94 -4.67 10.01
CA LEU A 12 -35.78 -5.69 9.36
C LEU A 12 -36.07 -5.38 7.89
N LEU A 13 -36.21 -4.11 7.51
CA LEU A 13 -36.37 -3.67 6.13
C LEU A 13 -35.05 -3.76 5.34
N ALA A 14 -33.92 -3.47 5.98
CA ALA A 14 -32.58 -3.64 5.38
C ALA A 14 -32.26 -5.12 5.16
N VAL A 15 -32.50 -5.98 6.16
CA VAL A 15 -32.31 -7.44 6.04
C VAL A 15 -33.30 -8.03 5.02
N GLY A 16 -34.57 -7.58 5.01
CA GLY A 16 -35.57 -8.02 4.03
C GLY A 16 -35.26 -7.59 2.60
N SER A 17 -34.62 -6.44 2.39
CA SER A 17 -34.22 -5.99 1.05
C SER A 17 -32.96 -6.69 0.54
N ILE A 18 -32.03 -7.10 1.44
CA ILE A 18 -30.86 -7.90 1.11
C ILE A 18 -31.30 -9.34 0.79
N ASP A 19 -32.22 -9.91 1.56
CA ASP A 19 -32.74 -11.28 1.34
C ASP A 19 -33.55 -11.40 0.03
N ALA A 20 -34.20 -10.32 -0.42
CA ALA A 20 -34.96 -10.31 -1.68
C ALA A 20 -34.09 -10.05 -2.92
N GLN A 21 -32.98 -9.31 -2.80
CA GLN A 21 -32.07 -9.03 -3.92
C GLN A 21 -30.93 -10.07 -4.04
N SER A 22 -30.53 -10.72 -2.95
CA SER A 22 -29.40 -11.67 -2.93
C SER A 22 -29.78 -13.10 -3.26
N ARG A 23 -31.06 -13.48 -3.25
CA ARG A 23 -31.51 -14.77 -3.85
C ARG A 23 -31.62 -14.64 -5.36
N ALA A 24 -30.58 -14.10 -6.02
CA ALA A 24 -30.41 -14.32 -7.45
C ALA A 24 -30.37 -15.84 -7.67
N ARG A 25 -31.44 -16.37 -8.27
CA ARG A 25 -31.48 -17.78 -8.72
C ARG A 25 -30.15 -18.12 -9.34
N ALA A 26 -29.56 -19.26 -8.94
CA ALA A 26 -28.37 -19.80 -9.60
C ALA A 26 -28.51 -19.58 -11.11
N PRO A 27 -27.61 -18.84 -11.76
CA PRO A 27 -27.79 -18.49 -13.15
C PRO A 27 -27.89 -19.78 -13.96
N ARG A 28 -28.77 -19.79 -14.97
CA ARG A 28 -28.83 -20.90 -15.92
C ARG A 28 -27.40 -21.20 -16.40
N ARG A 29 -27.05 -22.49 -16.53
CA ARG A 29 -25.76 -22.98 -17.05
C ARG A 29 -25.19 -22.01 -18.06
N GLN A 30 -24.06 -21.41 -17.73
CA GLN A 30 -23.36 -20.52 -18.64
C GLN A 30 -22.94 -21.36 -19.86
N THR A 31 -23.40 -20.95 -21.02
CA THR A 31 -22.99 -21.56 -22.30
C THR A 31 -22.26 -20.50 -23.08
N MET A 32 -21.17 -20.87 -23.74
CA MET A 32 -20.50 -19.96 -24.66
C MET A 32 -21.53 -19.41 -25.66
N ASP A 33 -21.56 -18.09 -25.85
CA ASP A 33 -22.43 -17.45 -26.85
C ASP A 33 -21.95 -17.81 -28.27
N ARG A 34 -22.41 -18.94 -28.76
CA ARG A 34 -22.11 -19.41 -30.12
C ARG A 34 -22.77 -18.54 -31.20
N SER A 35 -23.74 -17.69 -30.86
CA SER A 35 -24.42 -16.81 -31.83
C SER A 35 -23.48 -15.83 -32.51
N ARG A 36 -22.37 -15.48 -31.84
CA ARG A 36 -21.29 -14.69 -32.42
C ARG A 36 -20.65 -15.37 -33.63
N TYR A 37 -20.70 -16.69 -33.73
CA TYR A 37 -20.07 -17.53 -34.76
C TYR A 37 -21.06 -18.06 -35.78
N GLU A 38 -22.36 -18.11 -35.48
CA GLU A 38 -23.40 -18.55 -36.44
C GLU A 38 -23.56 -17.63 -37.65
N ARG A 39 -23.07 -16.38 -37.57
CA ARG A 39 -23.09 -15.42 -38.69
C ARG A 39 -21.89 -15.55 -39.62
N SER A 40 -20.86 -16.29 -39.25
CA SER A 40 -19.69 -16.51 -40.08
C SER A 40 -19.74 -17.88 -40.77
N LYS A 41 -20.06 -17.95 -42.05
CA LYS A 41 -19.94 -19.17 -42.88
C LYS A 41 -18.45 -19.47 -43.20
N TYR A 42 -17.55 -19.75 -42.21
CA TYR A 42 -16.18 -19.35 -42.38
C TYR A 42 -15.08 -20.32 -42.07
N ALA A 43 -13.94 -20.03 -42.68
CA ALA A 43 -12.63 -20.66 -42.59
C ALA A 43 -11.99 -20.63 -41.17
N ASP A 44 -12.52 -19.80 -40.26
CA ASP A 44 -11.97 -19.56 -38.92
C ASP A 44 -12.54 -20.47 -37.81
N VAL A 45 -13.49 -21.36 -38.14
CA VAL A 45 -14.02 -22.39 -37.22
C VAL A 45 -13.40 -23.76 -37.52
N CYS A 46 -12.86 -24.40 -36.49
CA CYS A 46 -12.29 -25.74 -36.58
C CYS A 46 -12.98 -26.64 -35.55
N ASP A 47 -13.86 -27.55 -36.02
CA ASP A 47 -14.55 -28.57 -35.18
C ASP A 47 -13.94 -29.94 -35.44
N ILE A 48 -13.27 -30.48 -34.42
CA ILE A 48 -12.47 -31.72 -34.50
C ILE A 48 -12.94 -32.74 -33.50
N ARG A 49 -13.19 -33.94 -34.00
CA ARG A 49 -13.39 -35.14 -33.17
C ARG A 49 -12.14 -36.00 -33.23
N LEU A 50 -11.34 -35.95 -32.17
CA LEU A 50 -10.15 -36.80 -32.08
C LEU A 50 -10.49 -38.28 -32.04
N ARG A 51 -9.92 -39.03 -32.95
CA ARG A 51 -9.97 -40.51 -32.96
C ARG A 51 -8.81 -41.09 -32.15
N GLU A 52 -7.68 -40.40 -32.15
CA GLU A 52 -6.45 -40.79 -31.46
C GLU A 52 -5.91 -39.58 -30.64
N SER A 53 -5.53 -39.81 -29.38
CA SER A 53 -4.93 -38.81 -28.53
C SER A 53 -3.56 -38.39 -29.04
N GLY A 54 -3.25 -37.08 -29.05
CA GLY A 54 -1.99 -36.53 -29.53
C GLY A 54 -1.99 -36.21 -31.02
N SER A 55 -3.13 -36.30 -31.71
CA SER A 55 -3.25 -36.06 -33.16
C SER A 55 -3.77 -34.65 -33.50
N LEU A 56 -4.13 -33.80 -32.52
CA LEU A 56 -4.81 -32.52 -32.78
C LEU A 56 -4.08 -31.60 -33.75
N GLU A 57 -2.76 -31.46 -33.61
CA GLU A 57 -1.95 -30.64 -34.52
C GLU A 57 -2.03 -31.13 -35.97
N LYS A 58 -2.03 -32.45 -36.17
CA LYS A 58 -2.17 -33.06 -37.51
C LYS A 58 -3.56 -32.84 -38.08
N GLU A 59 -4.60 -32.97 -37.26
CA GLU A 59 -6.01 -32.84 -37.66
C GLU A 59 -6.35 -31.35 -38.01
N VAL A 60 -5.79 -30.37 -37.30
CA VAL A 60 -5.92 -28.94 -37.63
C VAL A 60 -5.19 -28.64 -38.91
N GLY A 61 -3.93 -29.04 -39.02
CA GLY A 61 -3.07 -28.78 -40.17
C GLY A 61 -2.59 -27.33 -40.29
N PRO A 62 -1.50 -27.09 -41.06
CA PRO A 62 -0.79 -25.82 -41.07
C PRO A 62 -1.60 -24.64 -41.66
N GLU A 63 -2.52 -24.90 -42.60
CA GLU A 63 -3.33 -23.83 -43.21
C GLU A 63 -4.42 -23.35 -42.25
N LYS A 64 -5.15 -24.25 -41.61
CA LYS A 64 -6.16 -23.87 -40.62
C LYS A 64 -5.54 -23.30 -39.35
N GLU A 65 -4.34 -23.74 -38.94
CA GLU A 65 -3.61 -23.19 -37.82
C GLU A 65 -3.47 -21.67 -37.90
N LYS A 66 -3.25 -21.12 -39.11
CA LYS A 66 -3.08 -19.69 -39.35
C LYS A 66 -4.39 -18.88 -39.26
N GLN A 67 -5.54 -19.54 -39.40
CA GLN A 67 -6.85 -18.88 -39.55
C GLN A 67 -7.81 -19.15 -38.38
N VAL A 68 -7.64 -20.26 -37.63
CA VAL A 68 -8.61 -20.68 -36.62
C VAL A 68 -8.73 -19.63 -35.50
N ARG A 69 -9.98 -19.20 -35.27
CA ARG A 69 -10.38 -18.33 -34.17
C ARG A 69 -11.36 -19.00 -33.22
N LEU A 70 -12.04 -20.07 -33.66
CA LEU A 70 -12.84 -20.93 -32.80
C LEU A 70 -12.40 -22.38 -32.99
N LEU A 71 -11.84 -22.97 -31.95
CA LEU A 71 -11.49 -24.40 -31.90
C LEU A 71 -12.47 -25.16 -31.03
N ILE A 72 -13.21 -26.09 -31.65
CA ILE A 72 -14.09 -27.03 -30.96
C ILE A 72 -13.43 -28.40 -30.97
N VAL A 73 -13.18 -28.99 -29.80
CA VAL A 73 -12.51 -30.27 -29.71
C VAL A 73 -13.35 -31.26 -28.91
N SER A 74 -13.48 -32.46 -29.44
CA SER A 74 -14.12 -33.60 -28.75
C SER A 74 -13.23 -34.83 -28.83
N GLY A 75 -13.46 -35.80 -27.92
CA GLY A 75 -12.64 -37.01 -27.83
C GLY A 75 -11.58 -36.92 -26.72
N ASN A 76 -10.55 -37.78 -26.80
CA ASN A 76 -9.56 -37.91 -25.75
C ASN A 76 -8.34 -37.03 -26.05
N LEU A 77 -8.06 -36.07 -25.17
CA LEU A 77 -6.89 -35.18 -25.20
C LEU A 77 -5.78 -35.76 -24.34
N ASN A 78 -4.54 -35.67 -24.81
CA ASN A 78 -3.38 -35.89 -23.98
C ASN A 78 -2.52 -34.60 -23.89
N ASP A 79 -1.40 -34.68 -23.22
CA ASP A 79 -0.47 -33.58 -23.01
C ASP A 79 0.04 -32.92 -24.33
N ARG A 80 0.20 -33.69 -25.41
CA ARG A 80 0.60 -33.17 -26.73
C ARG A 80 -0.49 -32.27 -27.32
N ASP A 81 -1.75 -32.70 -27.21
CA ASP A 81 -2.89 -31.90 -27.71
C ASP A 81 -3.04 -30.60 -26.91
N LEU A 82 -2.93 -30.69 -25.57
CA LEU A 82 -3.03 -29.50 -24.69
C LEU A 82 -1.90 -28.49 -24.96
N ARG A 83 -0.69 -28.96 -25.21
CA ARG A 83 0.42 -28.07 -25.62
C ARG A 83 0.19 -27.43 -26.99
N TYR A 84 -0.39 -28.16 -27.90
CA TYR A 84 -0.77 -27.59 -29.20
C TYR A 84 -1.85 -26.52 -29.04
N ILE A 85 -2.86 -26.74 -28.20
CA ILE A 85 -3.84 -25.71 -27.86
C ILE A 85 -3.16 -24.48 -27.26
N LYS A 86 -2.21 -24.65 -26.34
CA LYS A 86 -1.41 -23.52 -25.80
C LYS A 86 -0.64 -22.79 -26.90
N LYS A 87 0.01 -23.50 -27.82
CA LYS A 87 0.69 -22.92 -28.97
C LYS A 87 -0.22 -22.03 -29.80
N LEU A 88 -1.48 -22.45 -30.00
CA LEU A 88 -2.49 -21.64 -30.70
C LEU A 88 -2.84 -20.34 -29.98
N CYS A 89 -2.77 -20.32 -28.64
CA CYS A 89 -3.01 -19.12 -27.84
C CYS A 89 -1.85 -18.12 -27.85
N ASP A 90 -0.66 -18.53 -28.28
CA ASP A 90 0.56 -17.72 -28.29
C ASP A 90 0.94 -17.22 -29.71
N ARG A 91 0.08 -17.41 -30.69
CA ARG A 91 0.34 -17.01 -32.08
C ARG A 91 0.52 -15.50 -32.17
N SER A 92 1.50 -15.06 -32.97
CA SER A 92 1.74 -13.63 -33.20
C SER A 92 0.77 -13.01 -34.19
N LYS A 93 0.17 -13.80 -35.10
CA LYS A 93 -0.70 -13.33 -36.17
C LYS A 93 -1.75 -14.35 -36.54
N VAL A 94 -2.93 -13.83 -36.91
CA VAL A 94 -4.05 -14.60 -37.49
C VAL A 94 -4.46 -13.98 -38.80
N TYR A 95 -4.86 -14.78 -39.78
CA TYR A 95 -5.24 -14.33 -41.11
C TYR A 95 -6.69 -14.71 -41.41
N GLY A 96 -7.46 -13.77 -41.99
CA GLY A 96 -8.79 -14.03 -42.50
C GLY A 96 -8.76 -14.89 -43.78
N ALA A 97 -9.94 -15.30 -44.23
CA ALA A 97 -10.10 -16.08 -45.47
C ALA A 97 -9.58 -15.36 -46.74
N ASP A 98 -9.49 -14.02 -46.69
CA ASP A 98 -8.93 -13.17 -47.75
C ASP A 98 -7.41 -13.02 -47.68
N GLY A 99 -6.75 -13.72 -46.73
CA GLY A 99 -5.31 -13.67 -46.51
C GLY A 99 -4.80 -12.40 -45.80
N LYS A 100 -5.69 -11.51 -45.35
CA LYS A 100 -5.31 -10.32 -44.59
C LYS A 100 -5.19 -10.64 -43.12
N GLU A 101 -4.29 -9.92 -42.43
CA GLU A 101 -4.18 -10.01 -40.96
C GLU A 101 -5.45 -9.52 -40.29
N VAL A 102 -5.96 -10.28 -39.33
CA VAL A 102 -7.16 -9.97 -38.55
C VAL A 102 -6.81 -9.96 -37.06
N GLU A 103 -7.75 -9.54 -36.23
CA GLU A 103 -7.60 -9.52 -34.78
C GLU A 103 -7.17 -10.90 -34.26
N ASN A 104 -6.10 -10.93 -33.47
CA ASN A 104 -5.48 -12.13 -32.98
C ASN A 104 -6.10 -12.56 -31.65
N TYR A 105 -7.09 -13.42 -31.71
CA TYR A 105 -7.66 -14.08 -30.54
C TYR A 105 -8.06 -15.54 -30.89
N ILE A 106 -8.26 -16.35 -29.86
CA ILE A 106 -8.80 -17.69 -29.99
C ILE A 106 -9.84 -17.97 -28.90
N ASP A 107 -10.93 -18.58 -29.32
CA ASP A 107 -11.97 -19.16 -28.46
C ASP A 107 -11.86 -20.68 -28.53
N ILE A 108 -12.01 -21.35 -27.39
CA ILE A 108 -11.81 -22.80 -27.27
C ILE A 108 -13.00 -23.45 -26.60
N ASP A 109 -13.61 -24.44 -27.25
CA ASP A 109 -14.66 -25.28 -26.68
C ASP A 109 -14.17 -26.72 -26.55
N MET A 110 -13.86 -27.14 -25.32
CA MET A 110 -13.46 -28.50 -24.97
C MET A 110 -14.55 -29.21 -24.18
N SER A 111 -15.79 -28.72 -24.14
CA SER A 111 -16.88 -29.27 -23.32
C SER A 111 -17.08 -30.78 -23.51
N ARG A 112 -16.86 -31.30 -24.73
CA ARG A 112 -17.01 -32.69 -25.10
C ARG A 112 -15.71 -33.49 -25.10
N ALA A 113 -14.62 -32.89 -24.70
CA ALA A 113 -13.32 -33.54 -24.60
C ALA A 113 -13.15 -34.25 -23.25
N ARG A 114 -12.14 -35.12 -23.18
CA ARG A 114 -11.69 -35.79 -21.96
C ARG A 114 -10.19 -35.70 -21.88
N ILE A 115 -9.66 -35.33 -20.71
CA ILE A 115 -8.23 -35.31 -20.48
C ILE A 115 -7.79 -36.68 -19.98
N ASN A 116 -6.90 -37.32 -20.73
CA ASN A 116 -6.34 -38.61 -20.39
C ASN A 116 -4.86 -38.49 -20.00
N ASN A 117 -4.39 -39.44 -19.18
CA ASN A 117 -2.96 -39.56 -18.89
C ASN A 117 -2.18 -39.96 -20.15
N GLY A 118 -1.04 -39.33 -20.37
CA GLY A 118 -0.12 -39.76 -21.41
C GLY A 118 0.43 -38.63 -22.28
N GLY A 119 1.74 -38.63 -22.53
CA GLY A 119 2.41 -37.65 -23.37
C GLY A 119 3.78 -37.22 -22.89
N GLY A 120 4.16 -37.47 -21.66
CA GLY A 120 5.55 -37.60 -21.22
C GLY A 120 6.32 -36.33 -20.86
N PHE A 121 5.70 -35.17 -20.61
CA PHE A 121 6.47 -33.97 -20.21
C PHE A 121 5.98 -33.27 -18.93
N PHE A 122 4.71 -33.42 -18.54
CA PHE A 122 4.25 -33.02 -17.21
C PHE A 122 4.23 -34.25 -16.32
N SER A 123 4.98 -34.25 -15.24
CA SER A 123 5.22 -35.41 -14.37
C SER A 123 3.97 -35.95 -13.64
N SER A 124 2.78 -35.41 -13.92
CA SER A 124 1.52 -35.88 -13.37
C SER A 124 0.32 -35.33 -14.15
N THR A 125 0.07 -35.75 -15.39
CA THR A 125 -1.27 -35.58 -15.95
C THR A 125 -2.18 -36.61 -15.28
N ASN A 126 -2.73 -36.21 -14.13
CA ASN A 126 -3.86 -36.97 -13.56
C ASN A 126 -5.06 -36.82 -14.49
N ARG A 127 -5.83 -37.89 -14.64
CA ARG A 127 -7.06 -37.83 -15.38
C ARG A 127 -7.96 -36.71 -14.84
N ASP A 128 -8.51 -35.89 -15.74
CA ASP A 128 -9.48 -34.84 -15.42
C ASP A 128 -8.88 -33.66 -14.58
N VAL A 129 -7.57 -33.39 -14.69
CA VAL A 129 -6.87 -32.28 -14.04
C VAL A 129 -6.27 -31.34 -15.07
N LEU A 130 -6.48 -30.03 -14.93
CA LEU A 130 -5.68 -29.01 -15.60
C LEU A 130 -4.45 -28.72 -14.75
N THR A 131 -3.30 -29.19 -15.21
CA THR A 131 -2.05 -29.15 -14.45
C THR A 131 -1.49 -27.76 -14.28
N ASN A 132 -0.55 -27.62 -13.34
CA ASN A 132 0.16 -26.36 -13.02
C ASN A 132 0.60 -25.61 -14.27
N SER A 133 0.19 -24.34 -14.36
CA SER A 133 0.60 -23.37 -15.41
C SER A 133 0.31 -23.83 -16.84
N LEU A 134 -0.60 -24.76 -17.06
CA LEU A 134 -0.87 -25.35 -18.39
C LEU A 134 -1.14 -24.28 -19.45
N PHE A 135 -2.05 -23.36 -19.20
CA PHE A 135 -2.37 -22.24 -20.10
C PHE A 135 -1.83 -20.88 -19.61
N ALA A 136 -0.88 -20.89 -18.68
CA ALA A 136 -0.29 -19.64 -18.22
C ALA A 136 0.32 -18.84 -19.38
N ASN A 137 0.09 -17.51 -19.37
CA ASN A 137 0.54 -16.56 -20.39
C ASN A 137 -0.07 -16.78 -21.79
N CYS A 138 -1.22 -17.43 -21.90
CA CYS A 138 -1.97 -17.49 -23.15
C CYS A 138 -2.64 -16.13 -23.41
N TYR A 139 -1.86 -15.16 -23.94
CA TYR A 139 -2.28 -13.77 -24.06
C TYR A 139 -3.46 -13.55 -25.00
N HIS A 140 -3.64 -14.41 -26.02
CA HIS A 140 -4.70 -14.30 -27.02
C HIS A 140 -5.87 -15.26 -26.82
N LEU A 141 -5.90 -15.96 -25.69
CA LEU A 141 -7.06 -16.77 -25.30
C LEU A 141 -8.18 -15.85 -24.84
N ARG A 142 -9.26 -15.72 -25.63
CA ARG A 142 -10.38 -14.85 -25.31
C ARG A 142 -11.48 -15.54 -24.52
N SER A 143 -11.83 -16.78 -24.88
CA SER A 143 -12.79 -17.56 -24.13
C SER A 143 -12.46 -19.06 -24.12
N ILE A 144 -12.87 -19.74 -23.05
CA ILE A 144 -12.66 -21.17 -22.93
C ILE A 144 -13.82 -21.88 -22.22
N VAL A 145 -14.29 -22.99 -22.82
CA VAL A 145 -15.19 -23.95 -22.18
C VAL A 145 -14.39 -25.18 -21.81
N LEU A 146 -14.30 -25.47 -20.52
CA LEU A 146 -13.52 -26.59 -20.01
C LEU A 146 -14.26 -27.93 -20.16
N PRO A 147 -13.53 -29.07 -20.23
CA PRO A 147 -14.13 -30.40 -20.27
C PRO A 147 -15.01 -30.66 -19.06
N GLU A 148 -16.19 -31.25 -19.28
CA GLU A 148 -17.19 -31.51 -18.22
C GLU A 148 -16.66 -32.36 -17.06
N ARG A 149 -15.61 -33.16 -17.27
CA ARG A 149 -15.04 -34.08 -16.27
C ARG A 149 -13.89 -33.46 -15.46
N VAL A 150 -13.42 -32.26 -15.77
CA VAL A 150 -12.35 -31.62 -15.01
C VAL A 150 -12.81 -31.37 -13.58
N ARG A 151 -12.03 -31.88 -12.62
CA ARG A 151 -12.26 -31.72 -11.19
C ARG A 151 -11.29 -30.77 -10.51
N VAL A 152 -10.12 -30.61 -11.08
CA VAL A 152 -9.05 -29.78 -10.52
C VAL A 152 -8.49 -28.85 -11.58
N ILE A 153 -8.47 -27.56 -11.27
CA ILE A 153 -7.67 -26.55 -11.96
C ILE A 153 -6.52 -26.22 -11.01
N ASP A 154 -5.30 -26.64 -11.37
CA ASP A 154 -4.14 -26.55 -10.51
C ASP A 154 -3.53 -25.14 -10.52
N ARG A 155 -2.45 -24.94 -9.74
CA ARG A 155 -1.80 -23.65 -9.54
C ARG A 155 -1.48 -22.96 -10.86
N GLY A 156 -1.91 -21.69 -10.99
CA GLY A 156 -1.57 -20.81 -12.11
C GLY A 156 -2.01 -21.31 -13.49
N ALA A 157 -2.96 -22.26 -13.56
CA ALA A 157 -3.33 -22.90 -14.82
C ALA A 157 -3.66 -21.91 -15.95
N PHE A 158 -4.28 -20.77 -15.62
CA PHE A 158 -4.61 -19.68 -16.54
C PHE A 158 -3.95 -18.35 -16.13
N ARG A 159 -2.91 -18.38 -15.32
CA ARG A 159 -2.27 -17.15 -14.86
C ARG A 159 -1.82 -16.29 -16.04
N ASN A 160 -2.16 -14.97 -15.96
CA ASN A 160 -1.73 -13.97 -16.94
C ASN A 160 -2.29 -14.21 -18.36
N CYS A 161 -3.48 -14.82 -18.49
CA CYS A 161 -4.26 -14.87 -19.72
C CYS A 161 -5.00 -13.51 -19.86
N ARG A 162 -4.31 -12.48 -20.36
CA ARG A 162 -4.78 -11.10 -20.27
C ARG A 162 -6.04 -10.83 -21.07
N ASP A 163 -6.20 -11.47 -22.22
CA ASP A 163 -7.35 -11.30 -23.11
C ASP A 163 -8.54 -12.21 -22.75
N LEU A 164 -8.42 -13.05 -21.70
CA LEU A 164 -9.47 -13.97 -21.28
C LEU A 164 -10.67 -13.20 -20.72
N GLU A 165 -11.75 -13.15 -21.49
CA GLU A 165 -13.02 -12.47 -21.14
C GLU A 165 -13.98 -13.41 -20.42
N ASP A 166 -14.09 -14.67 -20.89
CA ASP A 166 -15.05 -15.65 -20.42
C ASP A 166 -14.43 -17.03 -20.18
N VAL A 167 -14.82 -17.65 -19.06
CA VAL A 167 -14.48 -19.04 -18.74
C VAL A 167 -15.74 -19.79 -18.30
N VAL A 168 -15.98 -20.95 -18.89
CA VAL A 168 -17.05 -21.86 -18.46
C VAL A 168 -16.41 -23.00 -17.68
N LEU A 169 -16.62 -23.00 -16.37
CA LEU A 169 -16.14 -24.02 -15.45
C LEU A 169 -17.09 -25.22 -15.45
N PRO A 170 -16.57 -26.47 -15.36
CA PRO A 170 -17.40 -27.66 -15.32
C PRO A 170 -18.14 -27.79 -13.98
N ALA A 171 -19.36 -28.33 -14.02
CA ALA A 171 -20.20 -28.51 -12.82
C ALA A 171 -19.57 -29.42 -11.74
N GLY A 172 -18.64 -30.28 -12.12
CA GLY A 172 -17.93 -31.19 -11.23
C GLY A 172 -16.60 -30.70 -10.71
N LEU A 173 -16.26 -29.41 -10.91
CA LEU A 173 -15.00 -28.81 -10.41
C LEU A 173 -15.01 -28.82 -8.87
N GLU A 174 -13.97 -29.40 -8.27
CA GLU A 174 -13.79 -29.53 -6.81
C GLU A 174 -12.75 -28.56 -6.28
N THR A 175 -11.68 -28.32 -7.06
CA THR A 175 -10.53 -27.51 -6.61
C THR A 175 -10.15 -26.45 -7.63
N LEU A 176 -10.01 -25.22 -7.13
CA LEU A 176 -9.42 -24.10 -7.83
C LEU A 176 -8.13 -23.69 -7.10
N GLY A 177 -7.00 -23.98 -7.73
CA GLY A 177 -5.68 -23.83 -7.14
C GLY A 177 -5.24 -22.37 -6.97
N GLU A 178 -4.10 -22.20 -6.31
CA GLU A 178 -3.45 -20.91 -6.13
C GLU A 178 -3.16 -20.24 -7.50
N GLU A 179 -3.42 -18.93 -7.62
CA GLU A 179 -3.17 -18.14 -8.84
C GLU A 179 -3.88 -18.66 -10.11
N ALA A 180 -4.88 -19.52 -9.99
CA ALA A 180 -5.47 -20.23 -11.14
C ALA A 180 -5.85 -19.28 -12.30
N PHE A 181 -6.42 -18.12 -12.00
CA PHE A 181 -6.77 -17.05 -12.95
C PHE A 181 -6.12 -15.70 -12.62
N ALA A 182 -5.03 -15.68 -11.85
CA ALA A 182 -4.39 -14.42 -11.49
C ALA A 182 -3.97 -13.62 -12.73
N SER A 183 -4.19 -12.31 -12.72
CA SER A 183 -3.86 -11.37 -13.79
C SER A 183 -4.57 -11.67 -15.14
N CYS A 184 -5.76 -12.27 -15.11
CA CYS A 184 -6.66 -12.33 -16.26
C CYS A 184 -7.45 -11.01 -16.33
N SER A 185 -6.79 -9.95 -16.85
CA SER A 185 -7.27 -8.56 -16.74
C SER A 185 -8.60 -8.29 -17.43
N GLU A 186 -8.94 -9.02 -18.49
CA GLU A 186 -10.19 -8.89 -19.24
C GLU A 186 -11.33 -9.78 -18.72
N LEU A 187 -11.09 -10.66 -17.74
CA LEU A 187 -12.11 -11.55 -17.18
C LEU A 187 -13.22 -10.75 -16.50
N ILE A 188 -14.49 -10.97 -16.92
CA ILE A 188 -15.62 -10.11 -16.51
C ILE A 188 -16.47 -10.79 -15.43
N ASN A 189 -16.91 -12.02 -15.66
CA ASN A 189 -17.80 -12.74 -14.76
C ASN A 189 -17.32 -14.18 -14.58
N VAL A 190 -17.46 -14.69 -13.35
CA VAL A 190 -17.14 -16.07 -13.04
C VAL A 190 -18.27 -16.71 -12.22
N TYR A 191 -18.60 -17.94 -12.56
CA TYR A 191 -19.58 -18.76 -11.85
C TYR A 191 -18.89 -19.99 -11.32
N LEU A 192 -18.62 -20.01 -10.02
CA LEU A 192 -18.06 -21.19 -9.36
C LEU A 192 -19.14 -22.27 -9.22
N PRO A 193 -18.86 -23.52 -9.57
CA PRO A 193 -19.85 -24.58 -9.49
C PRO A 193 -20.17 -25.00 -8.05
N ASP A 194 -21.39 -25.47 -7.85
CA ASP A 194 -21.81 -26.07 -6.58
C ASP A 194 -20.93 -27.29 -6.26
N GLY A 195 -20.54 -27.43 -4.98
CA GLY A 195 -19.65 -28.51 -4.53
C GLY A 195 -18.20 -28.10 -4.33
N MET A 196 -17.79 -26.93 -4.80
CA MET A 196 -16.48 -26.36 -4.42
C MET A 196 -16.46 -26.03 -2.93
N SER A 197 -15.34 -26.34 -2.27
CA SER A 197 -15.15 -26.09 -0.84
C SER A 197 -14.31 -24.85 -0.55
N GLU A 198 -13.38 -24.51 -1.45
CA GLU A 198 -12.42 -23.44 -1.26
C GLU A 198 -12.15 -22.65 -2.55
N VAL A 199 -11.83 -21.37 -2.39
CA VAL A 199 -11.22 -20.52 -3.43
C VAL A 199 -9.74 -20.36 -3.06
N GLY A 200 -8.83 -20.75 -3.95
CA GLY A 200 -7.40 -20.75 -3.72
C GLY A 200 -6.81 -19.35 -3.47
N ASN A 201 -5.60 -19.30 -2.89
CA ASN A 201 -4.87 -18.04 -2.73
C ASN A 201 -4.66 -17.38 -4.10
N LYS A 202 -4.88 -16.06 -4.18
CA LYS A 202 -4.71 -15.27 -5.42
C LYS A 202 -5.48 -15.81 -6.63
N ALA A 203 -6.50 -16.64 -6.42
CA ALA A 203 -7.17 -17.35 -7.53
C ALA A 203 -7.62 -16.40 -8.64
N PHE A 204 -8.05 -15.17 -8.30
CA PHE A 204 -8.49 -14.13 -9.22
C PHE A 204 -7.80 -12.78 -8.96
N ALA A 205 -6.64 -12.76 -8.29
CA ALA A 205 -5.91 -11.53 -8.06
C ALA A 205 -5.61 -10.80 -9.38
N ASP A 206 -5.72 -9.46 -9.38
CA ASP A 206 -5.49 -8.60 -10.54
C ASP A 206 -6.39 -8.86 -11.76
N CYS A 207 -7.55 -9.52 -11.57
CA CYS A 207 -8.59 -9.58 -12.60
C CYS A 207 -9.35 -8.24 -12.65
N SER A 208 -8.70 -7.22 -13.20
CA SER A 208 -9.10 -5.80 -13.05
C SER A 208 -10.46 -5.43 -13.68
N ARG A 209 -10.99 -6.26 -14.58
CA ARG A 209 -12.35 -6.08 -15.16
C ARG A 209 -13.41 -7.00 -14.54
N MET A 210 -13.04 -7.89 -13.60
CA MET A 210 -14.00 -8.81 -12.98
C MET A 210 -14.96 -8.05 -12.07
N ARG A 211 -16.22 -7.98 -12.49
CA ARG A 211 -17.29 -7.22 -11.81
C ARG A 211 -18.22 -8.08 -10.99
N TYR A 212 -18.30 -9.37 -11.30
CA TYR A 212 -19.21 -10.30 -10.66
C TYR A 212 -18.54 -11.66 -10.48
N ILE A 213 -18.80 -12.28 -9.34
CA ILE A 213 -18.51 -13.70 -9.08
C ILE A 213 -19.67 -14.34 -8.31
N TYR A 214 -20.09 -15.52 -8.75
CA TYR A 214 -20.97 -16.36 -7.95
C TYR A 214 -20.10 -17.32 -7.13
N ILE A 215 -20.28 -17.29 -5.80
CA ILE A 215 -19.61 -18.19 -4.84
C ILE A 215 -20.70 -19.07 -4.24
N PRO A 216 -20.64 -20.42 -4.41
CA PRO A 216 -21.67 -21.32 -3.91
C PRO A 216 -21.65 -21.48 -2.40
N GLU A 217 -22.78 -21.88 -1.81
CA GLU A 217 -22.93 -22.10 -0.37
C GLU A 217 -22.02 -23.20 0.22
N SER A 218 -21.43 -24.04 -0.61
CA SER A 218 -20.47 -25.05 -0.19
C SER A 218 -19.09 -24.49 0.19
N VAL A 219 -18.76 -23.25 -0.23
CA VAL A 219 -17.46 -22.64 0.04
C VAL A 219 -17.36 -22.20 1.50
N TYR A 220 -16.42 -22.80 2.23
CA TYR A 220 -16.12 -22.42 3.61
C TYR A 220 -14.81 -21.61 3.76
N ARG A 221 -13.99 -21.55 2.70
CA ARG A 221 -12.71 -20.83 2.72
C ARG A 221 -12.45 -20.04 1.45
N ILE A 222 -12.09 -18.76 1.63
CA ILE A 222 -11.55 -17.89 0.57
C ILE A 222 -10.10 -17.58 0.94
N GLY A 223 -9.16 -17.89 0.06
CA GLY A 223 -7.73 -17.78 0.28
C GLY A 223 -7.22 -16.33 0.32
N ASN A 224 -5.95 -16.19 0.71
CA ASN A 224 -5.29 -14.89 0.76
C ASN A 224 -5.22 -14.24 -0.64
N ASN A 225 -5.49 -12.93 -0.73
CA ASN A 225 -5.45 -12.17 -1.98
C ASN A 225 -6.40 -12.72 -3.07
N ALA A 226 -7.40 -13.55 -2.73
CA ALA A 226 -8.20 -14.29 -3.72
C ALA A 226 -8.84 -13.39 -4.77
N PHE A 227 -9.33 -12.21 -4.40
CA PHE A 227 -9.98 -11.21 -5.26
C PHE A 227 -9.29 -9.84 -5.19
N GLU A 228 -8.05 -9.79 -4.74
CA GLU A 228 -7.29 -8.53 -4.64
C GLU A 228 -7.27 -7.81 -6.00
N SER A 229 -7.49 -6.49 -5.98
CA SER A 229 -7.43 -5.63 -7.18
C SER A 229 -8.39 -6.04 -8.31
N THR A 230 -9.56 -6.58 -7.96
CA THR A 230 -10.65 -6.81 -8.92
C THR A 230 -11.64 -5.64 -8.94
N ALA A 231 -12.47 -5.58 -10.00
CA ALA A 231 -13.54 -4.57 -10.12
C ALA A 231 -14.87 -5.00 -9.48
N LEU A 232 -14.86 -6.00 -8.58
CA LEU A 232 -16.08 -6.46 -7.90
C LEU A 232 -16.75 -5.30 -7.19
N SER A 233 -18.02 -5.02 -7.57
CA SER A 233 -18.85 -3.97 -6.98
C SER A 233 -19.76 -4.48 -5.88
N ASP A 234 -20.09 -5.77 -5.96
CA ASP A 234 -20.88 -6.52 -5.00
C ASP A 234 -20.30 -7.93 -4.87
N ILE A 235 -20.40 -8.51 -3.70
CA ILE A 235 -20.04 -9.89 -3.44
C ILE A 235 -20.99 -10.50 -2.41
N TYR A 236 -21.48 -11.69 -2.70
CA TYR A 236 -22.20 -12.51 -1.73
C TYR A 236 -21.22 -13.51 -1.13
N LEU A 237 -20.98 -13.40 0.17
CA LEU A 237 -20.19 -14.36 0.94
C LEU A 237 -21.15 -15.45 1.49
N PRO A 238 -20.90 -16.74 1.24
CA PRO A 238 -21.81 -17.80 1.66
C PRO A 238 -21.92 -17.91 3.18
N ASP A 239 -23.08 -18.32 3.69
CA ASP A 239 -23.33 -18.43 5.13
C ASP A 239 -22.40 -19.44 5.84
N ARG A 240 -21.85 -20.40 5.09
CA ARG A 240 -20.86 -21.37 5.58
C ARG A 240 -19.42 -20.86 5.59
N LEU A 241 -19.17 -19.64 5.14
CA LEU A 241 -17.81 -19.11 5.09
C LEU A 241 -17.21 -19.01 6.51
N GLU A 242 -16.13 -19.76 6.74
CA GLU A 242 -15.39 -19.78 8.00
C GLU A 242 -14.17 -18.85 7.96
N TYR A 243 -13.54 -18.68 6.78
CA TYR A 243 -12.33 -17.87 6.65
C TYR A 243 -12.31 -17.04 5.38
N LEU A 244 -12.11 -15.74 5.55
CA LEU A 244 -11.82 -14.78 4.50
C LEU A 244 -10.35 -14.34 4.63
N GLY A 245 -9.51 -14.76 3.70
CA GLY A 245 -8.05 -14.64 3.76
C GLY A 245 -7.52 -13.22 3.83
N ALA A 246 -6.24 -13.08 4.20
CA ALA A 246 -5.55 -11.81 4.21
C ALA A 246 -5.61 -11.15 2.81
N ASN A 247 -5.90 -9.83 2.76
CA ASN A 247 -6.09 -9.06 1.53
C ASN A 247 -7.13 -9.64 0.55
N ALA A 248 -8.01 -10.55 0.97
CA ALA A 248 -8.88 -11.29 0.03
C ALA A 248 -9.77 -10.39 -0.82
N LEU A 249 -10.26 -9.28 -0.28
CA LEU A 249 -11.09 -8.29 -0.99
C LEU A 249 -10.38 -6.93 -1.16
N ALA A 250 -9.08 -6.86 -0.87
CA ALA A 250 -8.36 -5.60 -0.90
C ALA A 250 -8.36 -4.97 -2.31
N GLY A 251 -8.62 -3.66 -2.39
CA GLY A 251 -8.63 -2.92 -3.65
C GLY A 251 -9.82 -3.19 -4.56
N THR A 252 -10.87 -3.87 -4.08
CA THR A 252 -12.12 -4.06 -4.84
C THR A 252 -13.00 -2.80 -4.81
N SER A 253 -14.06 -2.80 -5.63
CA SER A 253 -15.04 -1.70 -5.73
C SER A 253 -16.33 -1.95 -4.94
N ILE A 254 -16.30 -2.85 -3.95
CA ILE A 254 -17.45 -3.23 -3.13
C ILE A 254 -18.00 -2.01 -2.39
N ARG A 255 -19.34 -1.84 -2.44
CA ARG A 255 -20.05 -0.71 -1.84
C ARG A 255 -20.63 -1.02 -0.48
N SER A 256 -21.16 -2.21 -0.30
CA SER A 256 -21.70 -2.74 0.96
C SER A 256 -21.19 -4.17 1.11
N LEU A 257 -20.75 -4.55 2.30
CA LEU A 257 -20.23 -5.88 2.57
C LEU A 257 -20.98 -6.51 3.75
N TYR A 258 -21.56 -7.68 3.52
CA TYR A 258 -22.12 -8.51 4.58
C TYR A 258 -21.10 -9.58 5.00
N ILE A 259 -20.85 -9.70 6.30
CA ILE A 259 -19.94 -10.68 6.90
C ILE A 259 -20.79 -11.75 7.60
N PRO A 260 -20.74 -13.02 7.12
CA PRO A 260 -21.54 -14.11 7.65
C PRO A 260 -21.16 -14.51 9.10
N ARG A 261 -22.08 -15.27 9.72
CA ARG A 261 -22.04 -15.70 11.13
C ARG A 261 -20.71 -16.27 11.63
N ASN A 262 -20.07 -17.15 10.85
CA ASN A 262 -18.90 -17.89 11.30
C ASN A 262 -17.57 -17.35 10.75
N THR A 263 -17.63 -16.31 9.92
CA THR A 263 -16.47 -15.83 9.19
C THR A 263 -15.43 -15.20 10.12
N VAL A 264 -14.18 -15.65 10.00
CA VAL A 264 -12.99 -15.00 10.52
C VAL A 264 -12.31 -14.26 9.37
N ILE A 265 -11.95 -13.00 9.61
CA ILE A 265 -11.34 -12.11 8.61
C ILE A 265 -9.83 -12.07 8.84
N GLY A 266 -9.06 -12.37 7.81
CA GLY A 266 -7.60 -12.27 7.83
C GLY A 266 -7.11 -10.81 7.77
N ASP A 267 -5.81 -10.62 7.97
CA ASP A 267 -5.17 -9.32 8.01
C ASP A 267 -5.44 -8.52 6.74
N ASN A 268 -5.89 -7.27 6.91
CA ASN A 268 -6.17 -6.34 5.81
C ASN A 268 -7.10 -6.91 4.71
N ALA A 269 -7.90 -7.94 5.01
CA ALA A 269 -8.81 -8.56 4.02
C ALA A 269 -9.76 -7.54 3.37
N LEU A 270 -10.10 -6.48 4.09
CA LEU A 270 -10.96 -5.37 3.68
C LEU A 270 -10.14 -4.10 3.36
N GLY A 271 -8.86 -4.25 2.99
CA GLY A 271 -7.98 -3.14 2.66
C GLY A 271 -8.42 -2.39 1.40
N ASN A 272 -8.27 -1.06 1.39
CA ASN A 272 -8.52 -0.23 0.20
C ASN A 272 -9.89 -0.45 -0.48
N LEU A 273 -10.94 -0.72 0.29
CA LEU A 273 -12.33 -0.76 -0.21
C LEU A 273 -12.81 0.67 -0.51
N ASN A 274 -12.28 1.27 -1.57
CA ASN A 274 -12.44 2.70 -1.87
C ASN A 274 -13.86 3.14 -2.24
N LYS A 275 -14.80 2.22 -2.42
CA LYS A 275 -16.22 2.47 -2.67
C LYS A 275 -17.13 2.05 -1.52
N CYS A 276 -16.58 1.43 -0.46
CA CYS A 276 -17.36 0.91 0.65
C CYS A 276 -17.92 2.04 1.51
N SER A 277 -19.23 2.02 1.68
CA SER A 277 -19.98 2.94 2.54
C SER A 277 -20.54 2.26 3.77
N GLU A 278 -20.56 0.93 3.81
CA GLU A 278 -21.19 0.18 4.89
C GLU A 278 -20.62 -1.23 5.01
N ILE A 279 -20.40 -1.68 6.24
CA ILE A 279 -20.10 -3.07 6.60
C ILE A 279 -21.21 -3.55 7.53
N ILE A 280 -21.78 -4.71 7.22
CA ILE A 280 -22.84 -5.34 7.99
C ILE A 280 -22.30 -6.69 8.48
N VAL A 281 -22.47 -6.98 9.75
CA VAL A 281 -22.09 -8.27 10.35
C VAL A 281 -23.35 -9.03 10.76
N ASP A 282 -23.40 -10.33 10.48
CA ASP A 282 -24.48 -11.20 10.95
C ASP A 282 -24.67 -11.04 12.48
N PRO A 283 -25.88 -10.84 12.98
CA PRO A 283 -26.12 -10.63 14.43
C PRO A 283 -25.62 -11.77 15.32
N ASP A 284 -25.52 -12.98 14.80
CA ASP A 284 -25.00 -14.15 15.51
C ASP A 284 -23.49 -14.38 15.32
N ASN A 285 -22.79 -13.46 14.64
CA ASN A 285 -21.34 -13.54 14.50
C ASN A 285 -20.66 -13.38 15.87
N ARG A 286 -19.74 -14.28 16.21
CA ARG A 286 -19.05 -14.30 17.50
C ARG A 286 -17.64 -13.69 17.46
N ASN A 287 -17.22 -13.22 16.30
CA ASN A 287 -15.89 -12.63 16.11
C ASN A 287 -15.96 -11.11 15.97
N TYR A 288 -17.06 -10.58 15.40
CA TYR A 288 -17.20 -9.19 15.03
C TYR A 288 -18.58 -8.63 15.32
N THR A 289 -18.64 -7.32 15.39
CA THR A 289 -19.89 -6.54 15.43
C THR A 289 -19.75 -5.28 14.60
N THR A 290 -20.88 -4.64 14.25
CA THR A 290 -20.88 -3.33 13.61
C THR A 290 -21.60 -2.32 14.47
N ILE A 291 -21.05 -1.11 14.55
CA ILE A 291 -21.67 0.05 15.18
C ILE A 291 -21.62 1.18 14.16
N ASN A 292 -22.78 1.71 13.81
CA ASN A 292 -22.91 2.77 12.80
C ASN A 292 -22.18 2.43 11.48
N GLY A 293 -22.23 1.16 11.04
CA GLY A 293 -21.63 0.71 9.79
C GLY A 293 -20.11 0.48 9.81
N ALA A 294 -19.43 0.78 10.91
CA ALA A 294 -18.03 0.48 11.11
C ALA A 294 -17.82 -0.89 11.78
N LEU A 295 -16.76 -1.59 11.42
CA LEU A 295 -16.43 -2.93 11.90
C LEU A 295 -15.59 -2.88 13.17
N TYR A 296 -16.02 -3.63 14.18
CA TYR A 296 -15.32 -3.83 15.44
C TYR A 296 -15.11 -5.32 15.74
N ASP A 297 -14.20 -5.63 16.66
CA ASP A 297 -14.19 -6.94 17.31
C ASP A 297 -15.52 -7.20 18.05
N TYR A 298 -15.79 -8.46 18.40
CA TYR A 298 -17.08 -8.85 19.00
C TYR A 298 -17.46 -8.02 20.25
N ASN A 299 -16.48 -7.70 21.08
CA ASN A 299 -16.69 -6.95 22.32
C ASN A 299 -16.71 -5.42 22.12
N ALA A 300 -16.59 -4.94 20.88
CA ALA A 300 -16.45 -3.53 20.53
C ALA A 300 -15.30 -2.84 21.29
N THR A 301 -14.17 -3.54 21.48
CA THR A 301 -12.96 -2.99 22.11
C THR A 301 -11.94 -2.50 21.10
N ILE A 302 -12.02 -2.94 19.84
CA ILE A 302 -11.12 -2.59 18.76
C ILE A 302 -11.94 -2.10 17.55
N LEU A 303 -11.69 -0.88 17.07
CA LEU A 303 -12.16 -0.44 15.74
C LEU A 303 -11.24 -1.07 14.68
N LEU A 304 -11.76 -2.06 13.95
CA LEU A 304 -11.01 -2.80 12.93
C LEU A 304 -11.04 -2.12 11.56
N ARG A 305 -12.20 -1.58 11.15
CA ARG A 305 -12.33 -0.91 9.85
C ARG A 305 -13.48 0.09 9.85
N TYR A 306 -13.19 1.30 9.38
CA TYR A 306 -14.17 2.33 9.05
C TYR A 306 -14.35 2.37 7.53
N PRO A 307 -15.58 2.33 7.00
CA PRO A 307 -15.83 2.35 5.56
C PRO A 307 -15.36 3.66 4.91
N MET A 308 -14.60 3.56 3.82
CA MET A 308 -13.91 4.72 3.23
C MET A 308 -14.85 5.77 2.62
N GLN A 309 -16.09 5.40 2.25
CA GLN A 309 -17.10 6.32 1.71
C GLN A 309 -18.10 6.83 2.74
N MET A 310 -17.99 6.41 3.99
CA MET A 310 -18.79 6.95 5.06
C MET A 310 -18.47 8.44 5.26
N LYS A 311 -19.51 9.25 5.50
CA LYS A 311 -19.40 10.70 5.63
C LYS A 311 -19.81 11.14 7.01
N GLY A 312 -19.21 12.24 7.46
CA GLY A 312 -19.51 12.86 8.75
C GLY A 312 -18.41 12.60 9.77
N ASP A 313 -18.65 13.05 11.00
CA ASP A 313 -17.69 12.92 12.09
C ASP A 313 -17.56 11.46 12.52
N LEU A 314 -16.35 11.05 12.85
CA LEU A 314 -16.10 9.75 13.45
C LEU A 314 -16.29 9.85 14.97
N ILE A 315 -17.36 9.28 15.48
CA ILE A 315 -17.60 9.16 16.92
C ILE A 315 -17.34 7.72 17.32
N VAL A 316 -16.21 7.48 17.98
CA VAL A 316 -15.82 6.15 18.44
C VAL A 316 -16.56 5.85 19.77
N PRO A 317 -17.26 4.69 19.89
CA PRO A 317 -18.02 4.36 21.08
C PRO A 317 -17.17 4.22 22.35
N ASN A 318 -17.75 4.52 23.50
CA ASN A 318 -17.14 4.23 24.79
C ASN A 318 -16.84 2.72 24.93
N GLY A 319 -15.70 2.39 25.52
CA GLY A 319 -15.24 1.00 25.67
C GLY A 319 -14.23 0.56 24.61
N VAL A 320 -14.18 1.23 23.46
CA VAL A 320 -13.13 0.98 22.46
C VAL A 320 -11.78 1.41 23.04
N ARG A 321 -10.78 0.53 22.95
CA ARG A 321 -9.43 0.72 23.49
C ARG A 321 -8.37 0.90 22.40
N THR A 322 -8.66 0.38 21.20
CA THR A 322 -7.70 0.38 20.10
C THR A 322 -8.36 0.79 18.79
N ILE A 323 -7.74 1.72 18.09
CA ILE A 323 -7.95 1.94 16.66
C ILE A 323 -6.92 1.07 15.94
N ALA A 324 -7.35 0.06 15.21
CA ALA A 324 -6.43 -0.88 14.55
C ALA A 324 -5.58 -0.21 13.46
N ALA A 325 -4.51 -0.89 13.06
CA ALA A 325 -3.71 -0.44 11.92
C ALA A 325 -4.59 -0.31 10.66
N ASN A 326 -4.42 0.79 9.93
CA ASN A 326 -5.21 1.15 8.74
C ASN A 326 -6.74 1.24 8.96
N ALA A 327 -7.26 1.28 10.18
CA ALA A 327 -8.71 1.24 10.44
C ALA A 327 -9.49 2.32 9.70
N CYS A 328 -8.99 3.55 9.66
CA CYS A 328 -9.59 4.69 8.98
C CYS A 328 -8.74 5.20 7.81
N ASN A 329 -7.78 4.40 7.30
CA ASN A 329 -6.89 4.83 6.21
C ASN A 329 -7.70 5.28 4.99
N SER A 330 -7.36 6.47 4.45
CA SER A 330 -8.00 7.09 3.29
C SER A 330 -9.50 7.42 3.45
N CYS A 331 -10.00 7.51 4.69
CA CYS A 331 -11.39 7.88 4.98
C CYS A 331 -11.57 9.41 4.85
N ASN A 332 -11.66 9.89 3.61
CA ASN A 332 -11.77 11.32 3.32
C ASN A 332 -13.14 11.95 3.70
N GLY A 333 -14.09 11.14 4.14
CA GLY A 333 -15.38 11.62 4.66
C GLY A 333 -15.31 12.13 6.10
N ILE A 334 -14.21 11.87 6.82
CA ILE A 334 -14.03 12.27 8.22
C ILE A 334 -13.43 13.67 8.27
N TYR A 335 -14.10 14.61 8.97
CA TYR A 335 -13.59 15.97 9.24
C TYR A 335 -13.13 16.14 10.68
N TYR A 336 -13.81 15.47 11.61
CA TYR A 336 -13.53 15.43 13.03
C TYR A 336 -13.59 13.99 13.54
N ALA A 337 -12.68 13.62 14.44
CA ALA A 337 -12.70 12.31 15.09
C ALA A 337 -12.77 12.48 16.61
N GLU A 338 -13.87 12.00 17.23
CA GLU A 338 -14.06 11.95 18.67
C GLU A 338 -13.67 10.57 19.21
N LEU A 339 -12.58 10.54 19.98
CA LEU A 339 -12.06 9.34 20.60
C LEU A 339 -12.42 9.32 22.10
N PRO A 340 -13.00 8.21 22.62
CA PRO A 340 -13.37 8.12 24.03
C PRO A 340 -12.15 7.98 24.94
N GLN A 341 -12.33 8.28 26.23
CA GLN A 341 -11.27 8.17 27.23
C GLN A 341 -10.71 6.73 27.39
N SER A 342 -11.41 5.73 26.87
CA SER A 342 -10.97 4.32 26.91
C SER A 342 -9.85 4.00 25.89
N ILE A 343 -9.58 4.88 24.91
CA ILE A 343 -8.54 4.65 23.91
C ILE A 343 -7.15 4.62 24.55
N GLN A 344 -6.42 3.56 24.29
CA GLN A 344 -5.04 3.33 24.72
C GLN A 344 -4.06 3.32 23.56
N THR A 345 -4.52 2.87 22.37
CA THR A 345 -3.64 2.68 21.22
C THR A 345 -4.31 3.19 19.93
N ILE A 346 -3.57 3.96 19.15
CA ILE A 346 -3.84 4.30 17.76
C ILE A 346 -2.80 3.57 16.92
N GLY A 347 -3.22 2.64 16.07
CA GLY A 347 -2.35 1.76 15.29
C GLY A 347 -1.64 2.47 14.12
N ASP A 348 -0.75 1.72 13.47
CA ASP A 348 0.00 2.21 12.31
C ASP A 348 -0.95 2.61 11.18
N TYR A 349 -0.71 3.78 10.57
CA TYR A 349 -1.50 4.34 9.48
C TYR A 349 -3.00 4.43 9.77
N ALA A 350 -3.42 4.45 11.03
CA ALA A 350 -4.84 4.39 11.43
C ALA A 350 -5.70 5.45 10.76
N PHE A 351 -5.23 6.69 10.67
CA PHE A 351 -5.88 7.82 9.99
C PHE A 351 -5.06 8.36 8.79
N ALA A 352 -4.10 7.56 8.29
CA ALA A 352 -3.29 8.02 7.16
C ALA A 352 -4.16 8.34 5.94
N HIS A 353 -3.77 9.38 5.20
CA HIS A 353 -4.48 9.86 4.00
C HIS A 353 -5.93 10.31 4.24
N CYS A 354 -6.34 10.57 5.47
CA CYS A 354 -7.61 11.24 5.79
C CYS A 354 -7.49 12.75 5.48
N LYS A 355 -7.51 13.09 4.19
CA LYS A 355 -7.17 14.43 3.68
C LYS A 355 -8.07 15.57 4.15
N ASN A 356 -9.21 15.24 4.75
CA ASN A 356 -10.15 16.21 5.30
C ASN A 356 -10.21 16.21 6.82
N LEU A 357 -9.48 15.31 7.51
CA LEU A 357 -9.44 15.27 8.97
C LEU A 357 -8.66 16.48 9.51
N LYS A 358 -9.39 17.43 10.09
CA LYS A 358 -8.85 18.69 10.62
C LYS A 358 -8.56 18.65 12.11
N GLU A 359 -9.31 17.83 12.84
CA GLU A 359 -9.24 17.78 14.29
C GLU A 359 -9.47 16.36 14.80
N VAL A 360 -8.71 15.97 15.80
CA VAL A 360 -8.87 14.73 16.56
C VAL A 360 -8.54 15.01 18.03
N ASN A 361 -9.41 14.60 18.95
CA ASN A 361 -9.08 14.61 20.36
C ASN A 361 -8.35 13.31 20.72
N ILE A 362 -7.10 13.38 21.12
CA ILE A 362 -6.39 12.20 21.64
C ILE A 362 -6.57 12.18 23.17
N PRO A 363 -7.22 11.15 23.73
CA PRO A 363 -7.50 11.13 25.17
C PRO A 363 -6.25 10.86 26.01
N GLU A 364 -6.27 11.32 27.26
CA GLU A 364 -5.13 11.22 28.21
C GLU A 364 -4.66 9.78 28.47
N ASN A 365 -5.56 8.80 28.31
CA ASN A 365 -5.23 7.37 28.48
C ASN A 365 -4.49 6.77 27.28
N CYS A 366 -4.34 7.52 26.16
CA CYS A 366 -3.61 7.04 25.01
C CYS A 366 -2.10 7.01 25.28
N THR A 367 -1.50 5.85 25.18
CA THR A 367 -0.07 5.63 25.46
C THR A 367 0.73 5.25 24.22
N SER A 368 0.07 4.99 23.09
CA SER A 368 0.74 4.55 21.86
C SER A 368 0.06 5.13 20.62
N ILE A 369 0.90 5.75 19.76
CA ILE A 369 0.50 6.21 18.42
C ILE A 369 1.49 5.59 17.43
N GLY A 370 0.96 4.82 16.49
CA GLY A 370 1.73 4.05 15.52
C GLY A 370 2.40 4.89 14.43
N ALA A 371 3.23 4.22 13.65
CA ALA A 371 3.92 4.83 12.52
C ALA A 371 2.91 5.33 11.47
N GLY A 372 3.12 6.54 10.96
CA GLY A 372 2.26 7.14 9.95
C GLY A 372 0.80 7.32 10.36
N ALA A 373 0.46 7.25 11.66
CA ALA A 373 -0.93 7.21 12.14
C ALA A 373 -1.79 8.37 11.61
N PHE A 374 -1.21 9.56 11.44
CA PHE A 374 -1.87 10.77 10.92
C PHE A 374 -1.21 11.30 9.64
N ARG A 375 -0.45 10.47 8.95
CA ARG A 375 0.25 10.87 7.72
C ARG A 375 -0.74 11.42 6.67
N GLU A 376 -0.39 12.53 6.01
CA GLU A 376 -1.19 13.19 4.97
C GLU A 376 -2.62 13.56 5.43
N THR A 377 -2.80 13.95 6.68
CA THR A 377 -4.06 14.54 7.17
C THR A 377 -4.07 16.05 7.02
N ALA A 378 -5.26 16.66 7.18
CA ALA A 378 -5.45 18.11 7.20
C ALA A 378 -5.45 18.68 8.62
N LEU A 379 -4.88 18.00 9.61
CA LEU A 379 -4.79 18.48 10.98
C LEU A 379 -4.17 19.88 11.03
N GLU A 380 -4.83 20.79 11.74
CA GLU A 380 -4.38 22.17 11.93
C GLU A 380 -3.57 22.32 13.22
N SER A 381 -3.94 21.58 14.25
CA SER A 381 -3.23 21.50 15.52
C SER A 381 -3.41 20.13 16.17
N ILE A 382 -2.51 19.76 17.07
CA ILE A 382 -2.63 18.56 17.88
C ILE A 382 -1.91 18.68 19.22
N ALA A 383 -2.55 18.24 20.30
CA ALA A 383 -1.95 18.05 21.60
C ALA A 383 -1.76 16.56 21.88
N LEU A 384 -0.53 16.14 22.17
CA LEU A 384 -0.22 14.78 22.53
C LEU A 384 -0.36 14.59 24.05
N PRO A 385 -1.03 13.49 24.51
CA PRO A 385 -1.23 13.28 25.95
C PRO A 385 0.08 12.89 26.66
N VAL A 386 0.14 13.14 27.96
CA VAL A 386 1.32 12.84 28.80
C VAL A 386 1.67 11.34 28.88
N GLY A 387 0.76 10.46 28.46
CA GLY A 387 1.03 9.02 28.35
C GLY A 387 1.98 8.64 27.20
N ILE A 388 2.21 9.54 26.25
CA ILE A 388 3.07 9.29 25.09
C ILE A 388 4.54 9.50 25.45
N SER A 389 5.37 8.49 25.23
CA SER A 389 6.83 8.54 25.41
C SER A 389 7.60 8.55 24.08
N ARG A 390 6.93 8.24 22.96
CA ARG A 390 7.53 8.14 21.63
C ARG A 390 6.61 8.72 20.58
N ILE A 391 7.15 9.53 19.66
CA ILE A 391 6.52 9.90 18.39
C ILE A 391 7.10 9.00 17.32
N SER A 392 6.28 8.09 16.79
CA SER A 392 6.69 7.06 15.84
C SER A 392 7.06 7.66 14.47
N SER A 393 7.73 6.85 13.62
CA SER A 393 8.17 7.31 12.32
C SER A 393 6.99 7.79 11.45
N SER A 394 7.20 8.90 10.75
CA SER A 394 6.22 9.46 9.82
C SER A 394 4.82 9.74 10.41
N THR A 395 4.66 9.81 11.73
CA THR A 395 3.35 9.98 12.38
C THR A 395 2.55 11.14 11.81
N PHE A 396 3.20 12.29 11.59
CA PHE A 396 2.59 13.50 11.02
C PHE A 396 3.21 13.90 9.67
N GLN A 397 3.87 12.95 9.01
CA GLN A 397 4.49 13.24 7.71
C GLN A 397 3.45 13.76 6.72
N ASP A 398 3.80 14.82 5.96
CA ASP A 398 2.95 15.46 4.97
C ASP A 398 1.63 16.08 5.53
N CYS A 399 1.54 16.35 6.85
CA CYS A 399 0.44 17.13 7.44
C CYS A 399 0.66 18.62 7.10
N GLN A 400 0.35 18.99 5.87
CA GLN A 400 0.72 20.31 5.32
C GLN A 400 0.00 21.50 5.97
N GLN A 401 -1.10 21.27 6.71
CA GLN A 401 -1.87 22.30 7.41
C GLN A 401 -1.50 22.41 8.90
N LEU A 402 -0.68 21.49 9.42
CA LEU A 402 -0.34 21.43 10.83
C LEU A 402 0.52 22.65 11.23
N GLN A 403 -0.03 23.51 12.08
CA GLN A 403 0.57 24.76 12.53
C GLN A 403 1.21 24.64 13.91
N HIS A 404 0.57 23.88 14.82
CA HIS A 404 0.97 23.74 16.21
C HIS A 404 0.94 22.29 16.66
N VAL A 405 1.94 21.87 17.40
CA VAL A 405 2.03 20.56 18.04
C VAL A 405 2.48 20.73 19.48
N GLU A 406 1.67 20.26 20.42
CA GLU A 406 2.09 20.18 21.83
C GLU A 406 2.71 18.81 22.09
N ILE A 407 4.03 18.80 22.30
CA ILE A 407 4.79 17.59 22.64
C ILE A 407 4.98 17.54 24.16
N PRO A 408 4.45 16.54 24.88
CA PRO A 408 4.59 16.48 26.33
C PRO A 408 6.05 16.16 26.74
N HIS A 409 6.43 16.61 27.92
CA HIS A 409 7.77 16.39 28.51
C HIS A 409 8.14 14.92 28.68
N THR A 410 7.15 14.00 28.65
CA THR A 410 7.34 12.54 28.73
C THR A 410 7.93 11.94 27.47
N VAL A 411 7.85 12.63 26.32
CA VAL A 411 8.45 12.16 25.07
C VAL A 411 9.97 12.18 25.18
N SER A 412 10.58 11.02 24.95
CA SER A 412 12.04 10.82 24.94
C SER A 412 12.56 10.33 23.58
N ILE A 413 11.69 9.91 22.69
CA ILE A 413 12.03 9.40 21.37
C ILE A 413 11.15 10.08 20.31
N ILE A 414 11.80 10.66 19.31
CA ILE A 414 11.15 11.13 18.08
C ILE A 414 11.81 10.40 16.92
N ASP A 415 11.04 9.64 16.17
CA ASP A 415 11.57 8.83 15.06
C ASP A 415 11.71 9.62 13.75
N ALA A 416 12.38 9.00 12.78
CA ALA A 416 12.65 9.60 11.48
C ALA A 416 11.35 10.03 10.76
N ASN A 417 11.41 11.16 10.05
CA ASN A 417 10.33 11.73 9.27
C ASN A 417 9.05 12.08 10.06
N ALA A 418 9.08 12.10 11.39
CA ALA A 418 7.88 12.28 12.21
C ALA A 418 7.04 13.51 11.82
N PHE A 419 7.67 14.61 11.41
CA PHE A 419 7.05 15.87 10.94
C PHE A 419 7.55 16.30 9.56
N HIS A 420 8.05 15.37 8.75
CA HIS A 420 8.55 15.65 7.41
C HIS A 420 7.46 16.33 6.56
N ASP A 421 7.79 17.44 5.88
CA ASP A 421 6.88 18.24 5.05
C ASP A 421 5.61 18.77 5.78
N CYS A 422 5.67 19.01 7.10
CA CYS A 422 4.67 19.81 7.81
C CYS A 422 4.89 21.29 7.46
N LYS A 423 4.45 21.71 6.26
CA LYS A 423 4.81 23.00 5.67
C LYS A 423 4.33 24.21 6.45
N SER A 424 3.21 24.07 7.17
CA SER A 424 2.59 25.15 7.95
C SER A 424 3.08 25.21 9.40
N LEU A 425 3.91 24.27 9.86
CA LEU A 425 4.42 24.23 11.24
C LEU A 425 5.24 25.48 11.54
N GLN A 426 4.80 26.28 12.54
CA GLN A 426 5.36 27.60 12.84
C GLN A 426 6.39 27.55 13.96
N GLU A 427 6.12 26.72 14.97
CA GLU A 427 6.96 26.59 16.16
C GLU A 427 7.06 25.13 16.61
N ILE A 428 8.17 24.78 17.23
CA ILE A 428 8.37 23.48 17.85
C ILE A 428 9.32 23.58 19.04
N THR A 429 8.93 22.94 20.14
CA THR A 429 9.76 22.76 21.34
C THR A 429 10.08 21.27 21.47
N ILE A 430 11.36 20.93 21.48
CA ILE A 430 11.85 19.58 21.69
C ILE A 430 12.00 19.34 23.21
N PRO A 431 11.34 18.31 23.77
CA PRO A 431 11.46 18.01 25.20
C PRO A 431 12.90 17.71 25.63
N ASP A 432 13.27 18.10 26.85
CA ASP A 432 14.62 17.88 27.41
C ASP A 432 15.03 16.40 27.48
N ASN A 433 14.06 15.48 27.49
CA ASN A 433 14.33 14.04 27.49
C ASN A 433 14.76 13.48 26.13
N VAL A 434 14.67 14.27 25.06
CA VAL A 434 15.06 13.85 23.71
C VAL A 434 16.56 14.10 23.51
N SER A 435 17.33 13.04 23.39
CA SER A 435 18.79 13.13 23.16
C SER A 435 19.18 13.14 21.68
N THR A 436 18.32 12.68 20.80
CA THR A 436 18.63 12.54 19.36
C THR A 436 17.41 12.87 18.52
N LEU A 437 17.60 13.74 17.53
CA LEU A 437 16.69 13.92 16.41
C LEU A 437 17.25 13.12 15.21
N PRO A 438 16.61 12.06 14.75
CA PRO A 438 17.09 11.25 13.64
C PRO A 438 16.88 11.95 12.29
N LYS A 439 17.04 11.19 11.21
CA LYS A 439 16.97 11.68 9.83
C LYS A 439 15.62 12.34 9.51
N SER A 440 15.67 13.52 8.88
CA SER A 440 14.54 14.22 8.22
C SER A 440 13.33 14.48 9.13
N VAL A 441 13.49 14.60 10.44
CA VAL A 441 12.35 14.78 11.37
C VAL A 441 11.50 15.98 11.00
N PHE A 442 12.12 17.13 10.69
CA PHE A 442 11.47 18.39 10.32
C PHE A 442 11.87 18.87 8.91
N GLU A 443 12.38 17.99 8.05
CA GLU A 443 12.73 18.36 6.68
C GLU A 443 11.49 18.91 5.97
N GLY A 444 11.61 20.09 5.35
CA GLY A 444 10.54 20.73 4.61
C GLY A 444 9.49 21.47 5.44
N CYS A 445 9.68 21.65 6.77
CA CYS A 445 8.85 22.51 7.60
C CYS A 445 9.12 23.98 7.25
N SER A 446 8.59 24.40 6.09
CA SER A 446 8.98 25.68 5.46
C SER A 446 8.55 26.93 6.21
N SER A 447 7.51 26.85 7.06
CA SER A 447 7.01 27.95 7.87
C SER A 447 7.60 28.01 9.28
N LEU A 448 8.51 27.09 9.63
CA LEU A 448 9.11 27.04 10.97
C LEU A 448 9.96 28.29 11.25
N THR A 449 9.54 29.08 12.22
CA THR A 449 10.20 30.31 12.64
C THR A 449 10.80 30.21 14.03
N VAL A 450 10.17 29.47 14.95
CA VAL A 450 10.57 29.30 16.33
C VAL A 450 10.98 27.84 16.57
N LEU A 451 12.24 27.63 16.94
CA LEU A 451 12.83 26.34 17.22
C LEU A 451 13.50 26.34 18.60
N ASP A 452 12.93 25.62 19.55
CA ASP A 452 13.55 25.31 20.82
C ASP A 452 14.04 23.84 20.79
N LEU A 453 15.36 23.66 20.91
CA LEU A 453 16.00 22.33 20.83
C LEU A 453 16.03 21.59 22.16
N GLY A 454 15.51 22.18 23.23
CA GLY A 454 15.60 21.61 24.59
C GLY A 454 17.04 21.45 25.09
N ASN A 455 17.20 21.13 26.37
CA ASN A 455 18.51 21.09 27.03
C ASN A 455 19.17 19.68 27.00
N GLY A 456 18.46 18.64 26.54
CA GLY A 456 18.96 17.28 26.51
C GLY A 456 19.56 16.82 25.18
N LEU A 457 19.37 17.59 24.11
CA LEU A 457 19.72 17.16 22.77
C LEU A 457 21.24 17.05 22.57
N GLN A 458 21.70 15.89 22.10
CA GLN A 458 23.11 15.58 21.83
C GLN A 458 23.40 15.44 20.32
N THR A 459 22.42 14.98 19.54
CA THR A 459 22.61 14.73 18.11
C THR A 459 21.46 15.27 17.28
N ILE A 460 21.79 16.07 16.28
CA ILE A 460 20.90 16.45 15.17
C ILE A 460 21.30 15.61 13.96
N GLY A 461 20.38 14.78 13.47
CA GLY A 461 20.59 13.83 12.39
C GLY A 461 20.67 14.46 11.00
N GLU A 462 20.80 13.57 10.00
CA GLU A 462 20.91 13.96 8.60
C GLU A 462 19.58 14.57 8.10
N TYR A 463 19.63 15.72 7.40
CA TYR A 463 18.49 16.47 6.83
C TYR A 463 17.46 16.98 7.85
N THR A 464 17.69 16.92 9.14
CA THR A 464 16.66 17.13 10.17
C THR A 464 15.84 18.40 10.00
N PHE A 465 16.48 19.54 9.70
CA PHE A 465 15.82 20.85 9.45
C PHE A 465 16.06 21.36 8.03
N LYS A 466 16.43 20.49 7.09
CA LYS A 466 16.65 20.90 5.71
C LYS A 466 15.38 21.49 5.12
N LYS A 467 15.51 22.62 4.40
CA LYS A 467 14.39 23.36 3.80
C LYS A 467 13.41 24.01 4.79
N CYS A 468 13.81 24.26 6.04
CA CYS A 468 13.06 25.11 6.95
C CYS A 468 13.26 26.59 6.54
N LYS A 469 12.60 27.00 5.47
CA LYS A 469 12.88 28.26 4.77
C LYS A 469 12.58 29.55 5.56
N SER A 470 11.77 29.46 6.61
CA SER A 470 11.46 30.61 7.49
C SER A 470 12.34 30.66 8.73
N LEU A 471 13.23 29.67 8.95
CA LEU A 471 14.12 29.64 10.12
C LEU A 471 15.31 30.58 9.90
N THR A 472 15.35 31.67 10.67
CA THR A 472 16.37 32.70 10.52
C THR A 472 17.49 32.63 11.55
N SER A 473 17.25 32.00 12.69
CA SER A 473 18.24 31.81 13.75
C SER A 473 18.09 30.49 14.45
N VAL A 474 19.17 29.98 15.00
CA VAL A 474 19.18 28.80 15.86
C VAL A 474 20.26 28.91 16.92
N SER A 475 19.92 28.54 18.16
CA SER A 475 20.85 28.43 19.28
C SER A 475 20.99 26.98 19.67
N MET A 476 22.22 26.46 19.75
CA MET A 476 22.50 25.07 20.07
C MET A 476 22.58 24.88 21.58
N PRO A 477 21.92 23.83 22.16
CA PRO A 477 22.03 23.56 23.59
C PRO A 477 23.45 23.09 23.98
N ALA A 478 23.84 23.32 25.22
CA ALA A 478 25.17 22.97 25.72
C ALA A 478 25.51 21.47 25.61
N THR A 479 24.50 20.64 25.56
CA THR A 479 24.63 19.18 25.43
C THR A 479 24.93 18.71 24.02
N LEU A 480 24.73 19.54 22.99
CA LEU A 480 24.88 19.12 21.59
C LEU A 480 26.33 18.75 21.26
N ARG A 481 26.52 17.61 20.62
CA ARG A 481 27.82 17.04 20.21
C ARG A 481 27.97 16.92 18.71
N THR A 482 26.88 16.63 17.99
CA THR A 482 26.94 16.31 16.56
C THR A 482 25.84 17.02 15.77
N ILE A 483 26.23 17.68 14.68
CA ILE A 483 25.33 18.21 13.66
C ILE A 483 25.50 17.39 12.40
N GLY A 484 24.44 16.72 11.96
CA GLY A 484 24.42 15.78 10.85
C GLY A 484 24.53 16.47 9.47
N LYS A 485 24.75 15.64 8.47
CA LYS A 485 24.86 16.05 7.07
C LYS A 485 23.58 16.74 6.60
N ASN A 486 23.74 17.92 5.95
CA ASN A 486 22.64 18.76 5.46
C ASN A 486 21.62 19.17 6.55
N ALA A 487 21.94 19.12 7.82
CA ALA A 487 20.98 19.30 8.91
C ALA A 487 20.18 20.60 8.82
N PHE A 488 20.83 21.73 8.46
CA PHE A 488 20.20 23.06 8.27
C PHE A 488 20.40 23.58 6.84
N ARG A 489 20.53 22.71 5.86
CA ARG A 489 20.71 23.14 4.48
C ARG A 489 19.42 23.74 3.92
N GLU A 490 19.53 24.80 3.11
CA GLU A 490 18.39 25.47 2.46
C GLU A 490 17.39 26.08 3.48
N CYS A 491 17.87 26.54 4.64
CA CYS A 491 17.13 27.43 5.55
C CYS A 491 17.36 28.90 5.17
N SER A 492 16.99 29.84 6.04
CA SER A 492 17.28 31.27 5.89
C SER A 492 18.14 31.79 7.04
N LEU A 493 18.95 30.93 7.65
CA LEU A 493 19.75 31.30 8.82
C LEU A 493 20.71 32.44 8.51
N ASN A 494 20.61 33.49 9.28
CA ASN A 494 21.56 34.62 9.30
C ASN A 494 22.39 34.65 10.59
N LYS A 495 21.92 33.99 11.66
CA LYS A 495 22.58 33.84 12.94
C LYS A 495 22.58 32.37 13.39
N VAL A 496 23.77 31.86 13.74
CA VAL A 496 23.98 30.53 14.29
C VAL A 496 24.87 30.64 15.52
N GLU A 497 24.38 30.20 16.67
CA GLU A 497 25.14 30.13 17.90
C GLU A 497 25.51 28.69 18.22
N LEU A 498 26.78 28.34 18.03
CA LEU A 498 27.31 27.00 18.32
C LEU A 498 27.81 26.92 19.76
N ASN A 499 27.52 25.82 20.45
CA ASN A 499 27.88 25.60 21.85
C ASN A 499 29.32 25.08 22.03
N GLU A 500 29.95 25.46 23.14
CA GLU A 500 31.25 24.92 23.59
C GLU A 500 31.08 23.47 24.09
N GLY A 501 31.07 22.53 23.28
CA GLY A 501 30.85 21.07 23.56
C GLY A 501 30.59 20.32 22.28
N LEU A 502 30.33 21.09 21.19
CA LEU A 502 30.14 20.53 19.87
C LEU A 502 31.44 19.89 19.37
N VAL A 503 31.36 18.66 18.83
CA VAL A 503 32.49 17.84 18.37
C VAL A 503 32.53 17.71 16.86
N ASP A 504 31.37 17.45 16.23
CA ASP A 504 31.28 17.13 14.82
C ASP A 504 30.29 18.05 14.10
N ILE A 505 30.72 18.64 12.98
CA ILE A 505 29.88 19.35 12.02
C ILE A 505 30.02 18.66 10.67
N ASN A 506 28.99 17.96 10.22
CA ASN A 506 29.06 17.13 9.02
C ASN A 506 28.78 17.90 7.72
N ASP A 507 28.93 17.21 6.58
CA ASP A 507 28.84 17.76 5.22
C ASP A 507 27.61 18.65 5.03
N ASN A 508 27.81 19.85 4.46
CA ASN A 508 26.76 20.81 4.07
C ASN A 508 25.84 21.25 5.22
N ALA A 509 26.24 21.10 6.48
CA ALA A 509 25.35 21.30 7.63
C ALA A 509 24.60 22.64 7.61
N PHE A 510 25.25 23.75 7.18
CA PHE A 510 24.69 25.10 7.08
C PHE A 510 24.76 25.67 5.66
N SER A 511 24.90 24.85 4.64
CA SER A 511 24.96 25.32 3.26
C SER A 511 23.65 25.96 2.81
N GLU A 512 23.73 26.88 1.86
CA GLU A 512 22.57 27.55 1.24
C GLU A 512 21.69 28.30 2.24
N ASN A 513 22.35 29.11 3.11
CA ASN A 513 21.74 30.02 4.09
C ASN A 513 22.11 31.48 3.80
N GLN A 514 21.97 32.37 4.79
CA GLN A 514 22.27 33.80 4.72
C GLN A 514 23.31 34.22 5.80
N ILE A 515 24.17 33.27 6.23
CA ILE A 515 25.14 33.49 7.31
C ILE A 515 26.27 34.38 6.80
N ALA A 516 26.52 35.52 7.48
CA ALA A 516 27.61 36.42 7.18
C ALA A 516 28.90 36.06 7.92
N GLU A 517 28.77 35.57 9.16
CA GLU A 517 29.88 35.14 10.02
C GLU A 517 29.47 33.89 10.80
N ILE A 518 30.40 32.96 10.99
CA ILE A 518 30.20 31.83 11.87
C ILE A 518 31.40 31.65 12.80
N THR A 519 31.11 31.38 14.09
CA THR A 519 32.13 31.05 15.08
C THR A 519 32.13 29.58 15.38
N ILE A 520 33.25 28.90 15.11
CA ILE A 520 33.46 27.45 15.37
C ILE A 520 34.09 27.29 16.76
N PRO A 521 33.47 26.61 17.71
CA PRO A 521 33.97 26.42 19.07
C PRO A 521 35.30 25.66 19.14
N ALA A 522 36.05 25.85 20.22
CA ALA A 522 37.32 25.16 20.43
C ALA A 522 37.20 23.65 20.62
N SER A 523 36.01 23.19 20.98
CA SER A 523 35.71 21.77 21.18
C SER A 523 35.58 20.97 19.87
N VAL A 524 35.36 21.61 18.72
CA VAL A 524 35.15 20.94 17.44
C VAL A 524 36.41 20.21 16.99
N ARG A 525 36.24 18.90 16.66
CA ARG A 525 37.31 18.00 16.21
C ARG A 525 37.23 17.66 14.73
N HIS A 526 36.02 17.65 14.18
CA HIS A 526 35.79 17.30 12.78
C HIS A 526 34.83 18.27 12.09
N ILE A 527 35.18 18.66 10.88
CA ILE A 527 34.41 19.56 10.01
C ILE A 527 34.34 18.92 8.62
N GLY A 528 33.16 18.57 8.20
CA GLY A 528 32.85 17.95 6.91
C GLY A 528 33.03 18.92 5.72
N LYS A 529 32.68 18.42 4.54
CA LYS A 529 32.79 19.18 3.29
C LYS A 529 31.71 20.23 3.21
N LYS A 530 32.08 21.44 2.73
CA LYS A 530 31.11 22.46 2.31
C LYS A 530 30.12 22.91 3.38
N ILE A 531 30.49 22.87 4.65
CA ILE A 531 29.56 23.09 5.77
C ILE A 531 28.77 24.42 5.67
N ILE A 532 29.34 25.45 4.99
CA ILE A 532 28.77 26.80 4.90
C ILE A 532 28.77 27.30 3.43
N GLU A 533 28.88 26.39 2.44
CA GLU A 533 28.92 26.78 1.02
C GLU A 533 27.62 27.45 0.58
N LYS A 534 27.70 28.37 -0.38
CA LYS A 534 26.58 29.14 -0.93
C LYS A 534 25.84 30.04 0.09
N ASN A 535 26.51 30.47 1.15
CA ASN A 535 26.07 31.58 1.95
C ASN A 535 26.60 32.86 1.30
N LYS A 536 25.72 33.62 0.61
CA LYS A 536 26.14 34.76 -0.21
C LYS A 536 26.81 35.88 0.60
N PRO A 537 26.34 36.25 1.84
CA PRO A 537 26.95 37.30 2.63
C PRO A 537 28.19 36.85 3.41
N LEU A 538 28.60 35.56 3.32
CA LEU A 538 29.70 35.03 4.12
C LEU A 538 31.02 35.77 3.83
N ASN A 539 31.58 36.43 4.86
CA ASN A 539 32.83 37.15 4.79
C ASN A 539 33.86 36.70 5.85
N ARG A 540 33.42 36.05 6.95
CA ARG A 540 34.29 35.69 8.07
C ARG A 540 33.95 34.35 8.68
N ILE A 541 34.99 33.53 8.95
CA ILE A 541 34.92 32.30 9.74
C ILE A 541 35.88 32.46 10.92
N VAL A 542 35.38 32.43 12.14
CA VAL A 542 36.16 32.49 13.36
C VAL A 542 36.29 31.04 13.91
N VAL A 543 37.50 30.57 14.17
CA VAL A 543 37.77 29.27 14.79
C VAL A 543 38.49 29.47 16.11
N LYS A 544 37.85 29.11 17.22
CA LYS A 544 38.41 29.30 18.56
C LYS A 544 39.44 28.22 18.99
N GLY A 545 39.58 27.16 18.20
CA GLY A 545 40.49 26.04 18.52
C GLY A 545 41.95 26.40 18.34
N ALA A 546 42.77 26.24 19.37
CA ALA A 546 44.23 26.39 19.27
C ALA A 546 44.89 25.30 18.42
N THR A 547 44.26 24.14 18.33
CA THR A 547 44.67 23.03 17.44
C THR A 547 43.68 22.93 16.28
N PRO A 548 44.14 22.92 15.02
CA PRO A 548 43.26 22.79 13.87
C PRO A 548 42.46 21.50 13.91
N ALA A 549 41.13 21.57 13.85
CA ALA A 549 40.24 20.41 13.67
C ALA A 549 40.52 19.74 12.33
N THR A 550 40.17 18.46 12.20
CA THR A 550 40.16 17.80 10.91
C THR A 550 39.13 18.45 9.99
N LEU A 551 39.60 18.96 8.83
CA LEU A 551 38.74 19.57 7.80
C LEU A 551 38.77 18.71 6.54
N ASP A 552 37.61 18.21 6.12
CA ASP A 552 37.54 17.34 4.93
C ASP A 552 37.79 18.09 3.62
N LYS A 553 37.31 19.34 3.53
CA LYS A 553 37.52 20.18 2.36
C LYS A 553 37.32 21.65 2.72
N THR A 554 38.20 22.53 2.23
CA THR A 554 38.05 23.99 2.35
C THR A 554 36.72 24.46 1.77
N SER A 555 35.96 25.22 2.54
CA SER A 555 34.74 25.89 2.10
C SER A 555 35.04 27.35 1.86
N ASN A 556 34.86 27.85 0.64
CA ASN A 556 35.07 29.26 0.27
C ASN A 556 36.42 29.85 0.72
N ASP A 557 37.49 29.58 -0.02
CA ASP A 557 38.89 29.98 0.27
C ASP A 557 39.13 31.52 0.29
N LYS A 558 38.14 32.30 -0.11
CA LYS A 558 38.24 33.78 -0.22
C LYS A 558 37.78 34.54 1.04
N VAL A 559 37.11 33.84 1.97
CA VAL A 559 36.65 34.46 3.22
C VAL A 559 37.82 34.65 4.18
N GLU A 560 37.69 35.59 5.08
CA GLU A 560 38.63 35.77 6.21
C GLU A 560 38.48 34.60 7.18
N LEU A 561 39.58 33.89 7.47
CA LEU A 561 39.68 32.88 8.51
C LEU A 561 40.42 33.47 9.70
N VAL A 562 39.72 33.65 10.80
CA VAL A 562 40.26 34.16 12.05
C VAL A 562 40.51 33.01 13.00
N VAL A 563 41.72 32.93 13.55
CA VAL A 563 42.13 31.86 14.47
C VAL A 563 42.86 32.47 15.69
N PRO A 564 43.06 31.75 16.80
CA PRO A 564 43.88 32.26 17.90
C PRO A 564 45.25 32.68 17.42
N ALA A 565 45.75 33.87 17.84
CA ALA A 565 47.00 34.43 17.36
C ALA A 565 48.17 33.43 17.44
N ALA A 566 48.29 32.68 18.52
CA ALA A 566 49.31 31.65 18.71
C ALA A 566 49.16 30.42 17.77
N ALA A 567 47.99 30.24 17.13
CA ALA A 567 47.69 29.08 16.28
C ALA A 567 47.84 29.37 14.78
N VAL A 568 48.08 30.61 14.36
CA VAL A 568 48.12 31.02 12.94
C VAL A 568 49.01 30.09 12.08
N GLU A 569 50.21 29.82 12.53
CA GLU A 569 51.17 28.99 11.79
C GLU A 569 50.71 27.52 11.71
N ALA A 570 50.07 26.99 12.77
CA ALA A 570 49.50 25.65 12.75
C ALA A 570 48.40 25.55 11.69
N TYR A 571 47.51 26.53 11.55
CA TYR A 571 46.45 26.54 10.54
C TYR A 571 46.98 26.69 9.11
N LYS A 572 48.05 27.51 8.90
CA LYS A 572 48.72 27.63 7.60
C LYS A 572 49.38 26.35 7.14
N GLN A 573 49.70 25.41 8.04
CA GLN A 573 50.31 24.12 7.71
C GLN A 573 49.28 23.00 7.67
N ALA A 574 48.15 23.14 8.33
CA ALA A 574 47.15 22.08 8.44
C ALA A 574 46.46 21.77 7.11
N LYS A 575 46.23 20.47 6.86
CA LYS A 575 45.59 19.96 5.64
C LYS A 575 44.22 20.64 5.46
N ASN A 576 43.97 21.13 4.23
CA ASN A 576 42.79 21.86 3.80
C ASN A 576 42.59 23.24 4.45
N TRP A 577 43.05 23.49 5.66
CA TRP A 577 43.07 24.83 6.27
C TRP A 577 44.02 25.78 5.55
N LYS A 578 45.20 25.31 5.15
CA LYS A 578 46.22 26.08 4.41
C LYS A 578 45.71 26.65 3.06
N ASN A 579 44.55 26.22 2.59
CA ASN A 579 43.98 26.71 1.34
C ASN A 579 43.24 28.04 1.50
N TYR A 580 42.96 28.47 2.72
CA TYR A 580 42.39 29.83 2.95
C TYR A 580 43.44 30.88 2.63
N LYS A 581 43.04 31.92 1.85
CA LYS A 581 43.96 32.95 1.38
C LYS A 581 44.24 34.00 2.45
N HIS A 582 43.34 34.20 3.38
CA HIS A 582 43.41 35.20 4.42
C HIS A 582 43.23 34.51 5.80
N ILE A 583 44.35 34.20 6.46
CA ILE A 583 44.39 33.64 7.80
C ILE A 583 44.97 34.70 8.74
N THR A 584 44.15 35.19 9.66
CA THR A 584 44.50 36.24 10.61
C THR A 584 44.43 35.73 12.05
N GLY A 585 45.15 36.34 12.97
CA GLY A 585 45.16 36.01 14.39
C GLY A 585 44.39 37.04 15.20
N GLU A 586 43.53 36.55 16.11
CA GLU A 586 42.83 37.38 17.10
C GLU A 586 43.11 36.92 18.51
#